data_ecbc982c613deabab31ddae2f1e04a8b
#
_entry.id   ecbc982c613deabab31ddae2f1e04a8b
#
_cell.length_a   1.000
_cell.length_b   1.000
_cell.length_c   1.000
_cell.angle_alpha   90.00
_cell.angle_beta   90.00
_cell.angle_gamma   90.00
#
_symmetry.space_group_name_H-M   'P 1'
#
loop_
_entity.id
_entity.type
_entity.pdbx_description
1 polymer ?
#
loop_
_entity_poly.entity_id
_entity_poly.type
_entity_poly.pdbx_seq_one_letter_code
_entity_poly.pdbx_strand_id
1 'polypeptide(L)'
;MFTSDEKPAIGRQINRFLLWLDRIPLWWTGILIVVVFFSPYFILGDGCIFEINDQLDESIMNYMLPARHLWDGSTVYPEMLGGVNASGMQPSAILFLPLYCLFSARVAFLTQYMICFVLAFLGMYLLVKESTESSILAVIAGACFCVLPLYPVYGLSEFGIPLVAYAFLCLWKRKRILPALMCTLLFGLTSHLVYTGYVVLGLWLLALLVAFFQKRKNKWPVLGFAELLVTYVIVNWSLILEICLLYTSDAADE
;
A
#
# COMPACT_ATOMS: atom_id res chain seq x y z
N MET A 1 -41.88 16.22 32.15
CA MET A 1 -41.83 17.21 31.06
C MET A 1 -40.47 17.88 31.16
N PHE A 2 -39.42 17.28 30.60
CA PHE A 2 -38.08 17.82 30.64
C PHE A 2 -37.85 18.68 29.39
N THR A 3 -37.58 19.95 29.60
CA THR A 3 -37.35 20.93 28.53
C THR A 3 -36.02 20.66 27.84
N SER A 4 -36.04 20.66 26.53
CA SER A 4 -34.98 20.22 25.59
C SER A 4 -33.80 21.19 25.40
N ASP A 5 -33.52 22.12 26.31
CA ASP A 5 -32.64 23.28 26.00
C ASP A 5 -31.32 23.41 26.81
N GLU A 6 -30.94 22.42 27.59
CA GLU A 6 -29.60 22.42 28.21
C GLU A 6 -28.70 21.32 27.67
N LYS A 7 -28.26 21.46 26.41
CA LYS A 7 -27.01 20.79 26.04
C LYS A 7 -25.90 21.44 26.86
N PRO A 8 -25.13 20.65 27.65
CA PRO A 8 -24.09 21.19 28.51
C PRO A 8 -23.11 22.05 27.69
N ALA A 9 -22.63 23.15 28.28
CA ALA A 9 -21.72 24.12 27.64
C ALA A 9 -20.52 23.46 26.96
N ILE A 10 -20.04 22.34 27.50
CA ILE A 10 -19.02 21.46 26.95
C ILE A 10 -19.41 20.91 25.56
N GLY A 11 -20.64 20.46 25.38
CA GLY A 11 -21.11 19.95 24.08
C GLY A 11 -21.15 21.03 22.98
N ARG A 12 -21.42 22.28 23.33
CA ARG A 12 -21.38 23.42 22.39
C ARG A 12 -19.95 23.82 22.02
N GLN A 13 -19.01 23.75 22.95
CA GLN A 13 -17.58 24.01 22.68
C GLN A 13 -16.99 22.91 21.82
N ILE A 14 -17.25 21.64 22.11
CA ILE A 14 -16.82 20.49 21.29
C ILE A 14 -17.38 20.63 19.88
N ASN A 15 -18.65 20.97 19.72
CA ASN A 15 -19.27 21.11 18.39
C ASN A 15 -18.67 22.28 17.60
N ARG A 16 -18.34 23.42 18.25
CA ARG A 16 -17.61 24.53 17.60
C ARG A 16 -16.20 24.16 17.20
N PHE A 17 -15.48 23.41 18.02
CA PHE A 17 -14.14 22.92 17.73
C PHE A 17 -14.16 21.93 16.55
N LEU A 18 -15.11 21.00 16.51
CA LEU A 18 -15.31 20.07 15.41
C LEU A 18 -15.64 20.78 14.09
N LEU A 19 -16.53 21.79 14.12
CA LEU A 19 -16.86 22.61 12.96
C LEU A 19 -15.68 23.47 12.48
N TRP A 20 -14.77 23.87 13.38
CA TRP A 20 -13.54 24.58 13.02
C TRP A 20 -12.54 23.62 12.37
N LEU A 21 -12.35 22.41 12.92
CA LEU A 21 -11.51 21.36 12.32
C LEU A 21 -11.98 20.97 10.92
N ASP A 22 -13.28 20.94 10.68
CA ASP A 22 -13.86 20.62 9.37
C ASP A 22 -13.51 21.68 8.27
N ARG A 23 -13.06 22.87 8.70
CA ARG A 23 -12.60 23.95 7.81
C ARG A 23 -11.13 23.86 7.44
N ILE A 24 -10.34 23.06 8.17
CA ILE A 24 -8.92 22.88 7.86
C ILE A 24 -8.81 22.07 6.57
N PRO A 25 -8.16 22.59 5.53
CA PRO A 25 -7.97 21.83 4.29
C PRO A 25 -7.21 20.54 4.56
N LEU A 26 -7.71 19.44 4.03
CA LEU A 26 -7.12 18.10 4.17
C LEU A 26 -5.62 18.07 3.86
N TRP A 27 -5.19 18.80 2.85
CA TRP A 27 -3.81 18.84 2.40
C TRP A 27 -2.85 19.47 3.43
N TRP A 28 -3.30 20.47 4.19
CA TRP A 28 -2.52 21.03 5.28
C TRP A 28 -2.29 20.01 6.39
N THR A 29 -3.31 19.26 6.76
CA THR A 29 -3.20 18.20 7.78
C THR A 29 -2.25 17.10 7.31
N GLY A 30 -2.38 16.68 6.05
CA GLY A 30 -1.47 15.70 5.45
C GLY A 30 -0.02 16.16 5.43
N ILE A 31 0.25 17.41 4.99
CA ILE A 31 1.60 17.97 5.01
C ILE A 31 2.17 18.03 6.43
N LEU A 32 1.37 18.50 7.40
CA LEU A 32 1.82 18.59 8.79
C LEU A 32 2.22 17.23 9.35
N ILE A 33 1.41 16.19 9.11
CA ILE A 33 1.68 14.82 9.57
C ILE A 33 2.98 14.31 8.93
N VAL A 34 3.16 14.49 7.63
CA VAL A 34 4.38 14.09 6.91
C VAL A 34 5.60 14.82 7.50
N VAL A 35 5.53 16.14 7.66
CA VAL A 35 6.64 16.94 8.19
C VAL A 35 7.00 16.50 9.61
N VAL A 36 6.02 16.33 10.48
CA VAL A 36 6.27 15.91 11.87
C VAL A 36 6.86 14.51 11.92
N PHE A 37 6.29 13.55 11.18
CA PHE A 37 6.73 12.16 11.19
C PHE A 37 8.13 11.97 10.59
N PHE A 38 8.42 12.64 9.47
CA PHE A 38 9.70 12.49 8.77
C PHE A 38 10.80 13.46 9.22
N SER A 39 10.48 14.47 10.05
CA SER A 39 11.48 15.43 10.54
C SER A 39 12.70 14.79 11.21
N PRO A 40 12.60 13.73 12.04
CA PRO A 40 13.77 13.08 12.62
C PRO A 40 14.73 12.52 11.58
N TYR A 41 14.19 11.93 10.50
CA TYR A 41 14.99 11.34 9.42
C TYR A 41 15.80 12.38 8.65
N PHE A 42 15.28 13.60 8.51
CA PHE A 42 15.98 14.71 7.86
C PHE A 42 16.97 15.39 8.80
N ILE A 43 16.63 15.54 10.09
CA ILE A 43 17.49 16.21 11.09
C ILE A 43 18.71 15.34 11.42
N LEU A 44 18.52 14.05 11.66
CA LEU A 44 19.57 13.12 12.05
C LEU A 44 20.44 12.69 10.87
N GLY A 45 19.96 12.84 9.67
CA GLY A 45 20.72 12.52 8.47
C GLY A 45 21.25 11.09 8.49
N ASP A 46 22.55 10.90 8.28
CA ASP A 46 23.20 9.58 8.24
C ASP A 46 23.26 8.90 9.62
N GLY A 47 23.01 9.64 10.70
CA GLY A 47 22.87 9.10 12.05
C GLY A 47 21.49 8.51 12.35
N CYS A 48 20.55 8.56 11.39
CA CYS A 48 19.23 7.99 11.58
C CYS A 48 19.25 6.47 11.46
N ILE A 49 18.75 5.80 12.49
CA ILE A 49 18.51 4.35 12.48
C ILE A 49 17.03 4.15 12.13
N PHE A 50 16.77 3.39 11.07
CA PHE A 50 15.43 2.93 10.78
C PHE A 50 15.09 1.78 11.72
N GLU A 51 13.86 1.73 12.21
CA GLU A 51 13.39 0.59 12.98
C GLU A 51 13.40 -0.65 12.09
N ILE A 52 14.22 -1.63 12.46
CA ILE A 52 14.69 -2.65 11.54
C ILE A 52 14.26 -4.02 12.03
N ASN A 53 13.50 -4.66 11.23
CA ASN A 53 13.62 -6.07 10.92
C ASN A 53 14.39 -6.15 9.59
N ASP A 54 14.60 -7.27 9.00
CA ASP A 54 15.35 -7.58 7.78
C ASP A 54 15.16 -6.62 6.57
N GLN A 55 14.61 -5.42 6.79
CA GLN A 55 14.26 -4.46 5.74
C GLN A 55 15.49 -3.87 5.04
N LEU A 56 16.56 -3.57 5.79
CA LEU A 56 17.71 -2.88 5.25
C LEU A 56 18.85 -3.82 4.84
N ASP A 57 18.90 -5.01 5.38
CA ASP A 57 19.93 -6.01 5.08
C ASP A 57 19.51 -7.02 4.01
N GLU A 58 18.24 -7.43 3.98
CA GLU A 58 17.72 -8.35 2.98
C GLU A 58 16.82 -7.65 1.96
N SER A 59 15.71 -7.12 2.42
CA SER A 59 14.62 -6.70 1.52
C SER A 59 14.97 -5.50 0.63
N ILE A 60 15.83 -4.59 1.08
CA ILE A 60 16.29 -3.45 0.27
C ILE A 60 17.17 -3.91 -0.90
N MET A 61 17.86 -5.04 -0.74
CA MET A 61 18.71 -5.61 -1.79
C MET A 61 17.88 -6.06 -3.00
N ASN A 62 16.61 -6.42 -2.78
CA ASN A 62 15.65 -6.73 -3.86
C ASN A 62 15.34 -5.54 -4.77
N TYR A 63 15.70 -4.32 -4.38
CA TYR A 63 15.64 -3.13 -5.23
C TYR A 63 17.03 -2.73 -5.74
N MET A 64 18.03 -2.78 -4.86
CA MET A 64 19.38 -2.29 -5.16
C MET A 64 20.10 -3.14 -6.21
N LEU A 65 20.03 -4.46 -6.11
CA LEU A 65 20.68 -5.36 -7.06
C LEU A 65 20.04 -5.28 -8.45
N PRO A 66 18.71 -5.43 -8.61
CA PRO A 66 18.06 -5.21 -9.91
C PRO A 66 18.32 -3.81 -10.49
N ALA A 67 18.39 -2.77 -9.64
CA ALA A 67 18.67 -1.41 -10.12
C ALA A 67 20.10 -1.27 -10.65
N ARG A 68 21.09 -1.92 -10.03
CA ARG A 68 22.50 -1.91 -10.48
C ARG A 68 22.70 -2.70 -11.77
N HIS A 69 22.03 -3.83 -11.88
CA HIS A 69 22.17 -4.76 -13.00
C HIS A 69 21.06 -4.62 -14.06
N LEU A 70 20.32 -3.51 -14.03
CA LEU A 70 19.19 -3.31 -14.94
C LEU A 70 19.54 -3.40 -16.43
N TRP A 71 20.78 -3.00 -16.77
CA TRP A 71 21.23 -2.85 -18.15
C TRP A 71 22.24 -3.93 -18.61
N ASP A 72 22.77 -4.73 -17.69
CA ASP A 72 23.81 -5.72 -18.03
C ASP A 72 23.26 -7.12 -18.31
N GLY A 73 21.95 -7.33 -18.11
CA GLY A 73 21.30 -8.61 -18.37
C GLY A 73 21.76 -9.75 -17.48
N SER A 74 22.38 -9.44 -16.33
CA SER A 74 22.87 -10.44 -15.39
C SER A 74 21.74 -11.34 -14.89
N THR A 75 21.96 -12.64 -14.98
CA THR A 75 21.04 -13.66 -14.45
C THR A 75 21.40 -14.09 -13.03
N VAL A 76 22.58 -13.69 -12.56
CA VAL A 76 23.11 -13.97 -11.22
C VAL A 76 23.73 -12.71 -10.63
N TYR A 77 23.44 -12.41 -9.40
CA TYR A 77 24.02 -11.31 -8.63
C TYR A 77 25.15 -11.84 -7.72
N PRO A 78 26.43 -11.65 -8.08
CA PRO A 78 27.57 -12.23 -7.36
C PRO A 78 27.80 -11.56 -6.00
N GLU A 79 27.26 -10.35 -5.79
CA GLU A 79 27.45 -9.56 -4.58
C GLU A 79 26.75 -10.14 -3.36
N MET A 80 25.82 -11.06 -3.55
CA MET A 80 25.03 -11.64 -2.46
C MET A 80 25.28 -13.14 -2.37
N LEU A 81 25.71 -13.62 -1.19
CA LEU A 81 25.89 -15.04 -0.84
C LEU A 81 26.75 -15.85 -1.84
N GLY A 82 27.66 -15.18 -2.59
CA GLY A 82 28.48 -15.84 -3.60
C GLY A 82 27.79 -16.11 -4.94
N GLY A 83 26.61 -15.57 -5.13
CA GLY A 83 25.82 -15.62 -6.36
C GLY A 83 24.38 -16.07 -6.10
N VAL A 84 23.45 -15.15 -6.24
CA VAL A 84 22.00 -15.42 -6.12
C VAL A 84 21.35 -15.22 -7.47
N ASN A 85 20.41 -16.10 -7.82
CA ASN A 85 19.66 -15.99 -9.08
C ASN A 85 18.83 -14.70 -9.09
N ALA A 86 18.93 -13.93 -10.17
CA ALA A 86 18.21 -12.68 -10.34
C ALA A 86 16.67 -12.84 -10.30
N SER A 87 16.16 -14.01 -10.70
CA SER A 87 14.73 -14.31 -10.64
C SER A 87 14.18 -14.37 -9.20
N GLY A 88 15.00 -14.80 -8.24
CA GLY A 88 14.65 -14.83 -6.81
C GLY A 88 14.73 -13.47 -6.11
N MET A 89 15.42 -12.49 -6.73
CA MET A 89 15.66 -11.15 -6.18
C MET A 89 14.80 -10.08 -6.87
N GLN A 90 13.49 -10.26 -6.85
CA GLN A 90 12.58 -9.33 -7.52
C GLN A 90 12.05 -8.26 -6.55
N PRO A 91 11.99 -6.98 -6.96
CA PRO A 91 11.41 -5.94 -6.13
C PRO A 91 9.92 -6.20 -5.91
N SER A 92 9.51 -6.19 -4.64
CA SER A 92 8.12 -6.40 -4.23
C SER A 92 7.16 -5.35 -4.82
N ALA A 93 7.67 -4.15 -5.08
CA ALA A 93 6.92 -3.02 -5.61
C ALA A 93 7.69 -2.40 -6.79
N ILE A 94 7.49 -2.96 -7.97
CA ILE A 94 8.29 -2.65 -9.18
C ILE A 94 8.30 -1.15 -9.54
N LEU A 95 7.23 -0.41 -9.23
CA LEU A 95 7.16 1.03 -9.52
C LEU A 95 8.15 1.86 -8.69
N PHE A 96 8.72 1.32 -7.61
CA PHE A 96 9.75 2.01 -6.84
C PHE A 96 11.17 1.72 -7.33
N LEU A 97 11.38 0.72 -8.18
CA LEU A 97 12.69 0.39 -8.74
C LEU A 97 13.42 1.61 -9.36
N PRO A 98 12.76 2.51 -10.12
CA PRO A 98 13.40 3.70 -10.66
C PRO A 98 14.03 4.62 -9.60
N LEU A 99 13.49 4.65 -8.39
CA LEU A 99 14.08 5.46 -7.30
C LEU A 99 15.49 4.96 -6.96
N TYR A 100 15.69 3.65 -6.94
CA TYR A 100 16.98 3.03 -6.64
C TYR A 100 17.98 3.08 -7.81
N CYS A 101 17.47 3.30 -9.03
CA CYS A 101 18.32 3.60 -10.18
C CYS A 101 18.84 5.05 -10.16
N LEU A 102 18.05 6.00 -9.63
CA LEU A 102 18.32 7.43 -9.71
C LEU A 102 18.98 8.01 -8.46
N PHE A 103 18.71 7.44 -7.29
CA PHE A 103 19.12 7.98 -6.00
C PHE A 103 19.95 6.97 -5.21
N SER A 104 20.67 7.47 -4.19
CA SER A 104 21.30 6.61 -3.21
C SER A 104 20.24 5.76 -2.47
N ALA A 105 20.62 4.58 -2.01
CA ALA A 105 19.69 3.65 -1.34
C ALA A 105 18.86 4.30 -0.23
N ARG A 106 19.50 5.16 0.59
CA ARG A 106 18.82 5.89 1.65
C ARG A 106 17.77 6.85 1.14
N VAL A 107 18.10 7.68 0.15
CA VAL A 107 17.17 8.68 -0.43
C VAL A 107 16.02 7.95 -1.13
N ALA A 108 16.32 6.88 -1.87
CA ALA A 108 15.32 6.04 -2.52
C ALA A 108 14.34 5.44 -1.50
N PHE A 109 14.87 4.83 -0.43
CA PHE A 109 14.07 4.23 0.63
C PHE A 109 13.19 5.26 1.37
N LEU A 110 13.76 6.41 1.77
CA LEU A 110 12.98 7.47 2.40
C LEU A 110 11.87 8.01 1.49
N THR A 111 12.17 8.17 0.20
CA THR A 111 11.18 8.62 -0.78
C THR A 111 10.06 7.60 -0.94
N GLN A 112 10.40 6.31 -1.05
CA GLN A 112 9.44 5.22 -1.07
C GLN A 112 8.56 5.23 0.19
N TYR A 113 9.17 5.35 1.36
CA TYR A 113 8.46 5.42 2.64
C TYR A 113 7.48 6.59 2.69
N MET A 114 7.94 7.80 2.29
CA MET A 114 7.06 8.98 2.24
C MET A 114 5.87 8.79 1.30
N ILE A 115 6.09 8.19 0.13
CA ILE A 115 5.01 7.89 -0.82
C ILE A 115 4.01 6.90 -0.20
N CYS A 116 4.50 5.79 0.38
CA CYS A 116 3.66 4.80 1.04
C CYS A 116 2.84 5.43 2.18
N PHE A 117 3.50 6.24 3.02
CA PHE A 117 2.87 6.95 4.14
C PHE A 117 1.74 7.89 3.68
N VAL A 118 1.99 8.70 2.66
CA VAL A 118 0.97 9.61 2.09
C VAL A 118 -0.20 8.82 1.51
N LEU A 119 0.07 7.73 0.78
CA LEU A 119 -0.97 6.89 0.20
C LEU A 119 -1.76 6.13 1.26
N ALA A 120 -1.13 5.73 2.37
CA ALA A 120 -1.81 5.15 3.52
C ALA A 120 -2.79 6.14 4.16
N PHE A 121 -2.32 7.38 4.42
CA PHE A 121 -3.17 8.45 4.94
C PHE A 121 -4.36 8.71 4.02
N LEU A 122 -4.11 8.91 2.73
CA LEU A 122 -5.15 9.18 1.73
C LEU A 122 -6.12 8.01 1.58
N GLY A 123 -5.62 6.78 1.52
CA GLY A 123 -6.44 5.57 1.39
C GLY A 123 -7.39 5.41 2.56
N MET A 124 -6.90 5.55 3.79
CA MET A 124 -7.73 5.45 4.99
C MET A 124 -8.70 6.64 5.10
N TYR A 125 -8.26 7.85 4.78
CA TYR A 125 -9.14 9.01 4.71
C TYR A 125 -10.30 8.79 3.75
N LEU A 126 -10.02 8.36 2.53
CA LEU A 126 -11.05 8.14 1.50
C LEU A 126 -12.02 7.02 1.90
N LEU A 127 -11.50 5.92 2.46
CA LEU A 127 -12.30 4.79 2.91
C LEU A 127 -13.27 5.18 4.03
N VAL A 128 -12.78 5.87 5.06
CA VAL A 128 -13.59 6.27 6.20
C VAL A 128 -14.57 7.37 5.80
N LYS A 129 -14.16 8.33 4.98
CA LYS A 129 -15.05 9.38 4.48
C LYS A 129 -16.19 8.83 3.62
N GLU A 130 -15.93 7.86 2.74
CA GLU A 130 -16.98 7.21 1.91
C GLU A 130 -17.93 6.36 2.78
N SER A 131 -17.46 5.88 3.94
CA SER A 131 -18.26 5.03 4.83
C SER A 131 -19.06 5.81 5.87
N THR A 132 -18.52 6.92 6.39
CA THR A 132 -19.10 7.66 7.54
C THR A 132 -19.56 9.07 7.19
N GLU A 133 -19.18 9.58 6.01
CA GLU A 133 -19.42 10.96 5.55
C GLU A 133 -18.72 12.04 6.42
N SER A 134 -18.02 11.66 7.50
CA SER A 134 -17.33 12.57 8.41
C SER A 134 -15.89 12.83 7.96
N SER A 135 -15.55 14.09 7.65
CA SER A 135 -14.18 14.50 7.30
C SER A 135 -13.25 14.41 8.50
N ILE A 136 -13.71 14.76 9.69
CA ILE A 136 -12.90 14.74 10.91
C ILE A 136 -12.50 13.31 11.27
N LEU A 137 -13.48 12.39 11.29
CA LEU A 137 -13.21 10.98 11.58
C LEU A 137 -12.25 10.39 10.54
N ALA A 138 -12.41 10.76 9.28
CA ALA A 138 -11.54 10.32 8.20
C ALA A 138 -10.10 10.82 8.37
N VAL A 139 -9.89 12.09 8.78
CA VAL A 139 -8.55 12.65 9.07
C VAL A 139 -7.91 11.94 10.25
N ILE A 140 -8.65 11.75 11.34
CA ILE A 140 -8.12 11.05 12.53
C ILE A 140 -7.74 9.61 12.18
N ALA A 141 -8.61 8.88 11.49
CA ALA A 141 -8.33 7.51 11.08
C ALA A 141 -7.13 7.42 10.14
N GLY A 142 -7.03 8.34 9.17
CA GLY A 142 -5.88 8.43 8.26
C GLY A 142 -4.57 8.69 9.00
N ALA A 143 -4.58 9.65 9.93
CA ALA A 143 -3.42 9.99 10.75
C ALA A 143 -2.99 8.82 11.66
N CYS A 144 -3.94 8.17 12.32
CA CYS A 144 -3.64 7.00 13.15
C CYS A 144 -3.10 5.83 12.34
N PHE A 145 -3.64 5.60 11.13
CA PHE A 145 -3.22 4.46 10.32
C PHE A 145 -1.82 4.64 9.73
N CYS A 146 -1.51 5.83 9.18
CA CYS A 146 -0.22 6.02 8.50
C CYS A 146 0.99 6.04 9.45
N VAL A 147 0.78 6.28 10.76
CA VAL A 147 1.87 6.25 11.76
C VAL A 147 2.07 4.87 12.41
N LEU A 148 1.31 3.85 11.99
CA LEU A 148 1.56 2.48 12.44
C LEU A 148 2.95 2.00 11.99
N PRO A 149 3.59 1.09 12.73
CA PRO A 149 4.88 0.52 12.36
C PRO A 149 4.72 -0.50 11.22
N LEU A 150 4.46 0.02 10.00
CA LEU A 150 4.31 -0.77 8.79
C LEU A 150 5.63 -0.85 8.03
N TYR A 151 5.77 -1.85 7.15
CA TYR A 151 7.01 -2.15 6.44
C TYR A 151 7.06 -1.51 5.04
N PRO A 152 7.68 -0.31 4.87
CA PRO A 152 7.71 0.40 3.59
C PRO A 152 8.47 -0.33 2.49
N VAL A 153 9.37 -1.25 2.83
CA VAL A 153 10.13 -2.04 1.86
C VAL A 153 9.23 -2.94 1.00
N TYR A 154 8.09 -3.38 1.54
CA TYR A 154 7.09 -4.12 0.78
C TYR A 154 6.10 -3.21 0.03
N GLY A 155 6.45 -1.94 -0.16
CA GLY A 155 5.64 -0.96 -0.88
C GLY A 155 4.29 -0.72 -0.23
N LEU A 156 3.22 -0.78 -1.04
CA LEU A 156 1.85 -0.59 -0.57
C LEU A 156 1.20 -1.83 0.05
N SER A 157 1.94 -2.90 0.33
CA SER A 157 1.36 -4.13 0.85
C SER A 157 0.45 -3.88 2.06
N GLU A 158 0.97 -3.27 3.11
CA GLU A 158 0.18 -2.91 4.30
C GLU A 158 -0.39 -1.50 4.17
N PHE A 159 0.42 -0.54 3.74
CA PHE A 159 0.03 0.86 3.58
C PHE A 159 -1.14 1.06 2.62
N GLY A 160 -1.25 0.20 1.60
CA GLY A 160 -2.27 0.30 0.54
C GLY A 160 -3.57 -0.45 0.84
N ILE A 161 -3.66 -1.23 1.93
CA ILE A 161 -4.89 -1.97 2.27
C ILE A 161 -6.14 -1.06 2.29
N PRO A 162 -6.12 0.10 2.97
CA PRO A 162 -7.29 0.98 2.96
C PRO A 162 -7.61 1.55 1.57
N LEU A 163 -6.58 1.78 0.74
CA LEU A 163 -6.76 2.30 -0.62
C LEU A 163 -7.46 1.27 -1.53
N VAL A 164 -7.04 0.01 -1.48
CA VAL A 164 -7.69 -1.07 -2.26
C VAL A 164 -9.07 -1.39 -1.71
N ALA A 165 -9.28 -1.30 -0.40
CA ALA A 165 -10.60 -1.43 0.20
C ALA A 165 -11.56 -0.30 -0.24
N TYR A 166 -11.07 0.94 -0.31
CA TYR A 166 -11.82 2.07 -0.88
C TYR A 166 -12.14 1.83 -2.36
N ALA A 167 -11.17 1.37 -3.16
CA ALA A 167 -11.39 1.04 -4.56
C ALA A 167 -12.48 -0.03 -4.72
N PHE A 168 -12.39 -1.13 -3.95
CA PHE A 168 -13.43 -2.16 -3.92
C PHE A 168 -14.82 -1.58 -3.59
N LEU A 169 -14.92 -0.73 -2.54
CA LEU A 169 -16.17 -0.10 -2.13
C LEU A 169 -16.77 0.78 -3.25
N CYS A 170 -15.92 1.54 -3.96
CA CYS A 170 -16.33 2.34 -5.10
C CYS A 170 -16.87 1.49 -6.26
N LEU A 171 -16.20 0.40 -6.61
CA LEU A 171 -16.64 -0.55 -7.64
C LEU A 171 -17.93 -1.26 -7.22
N TRP A 172 -18.05 -1.60 -5.93
CA TRP A 172 -19.25 -2.21 -5.37
C TRP A 172 -20.47 -1.30 -5.44
N LYS A 173 -20.27 -0.01 -5.12
CA LYS A 173 -21.31 1.03 -5.19
C LYS A 173 -21.52 1.61 -6.60
N ARG A 174 -20.75 1.21 -7.60
CA ARG A 174 -20.70 1.78 -8.97
C ARG A 174 -20.38 3.28 -8.99
N LYS A 175 -19.55 3.73 -8.08
CA LYS A 175 -19.10 5.11 -8.00
C LYS A 175 -17.63 5.21 -8.39
N ARG A 176 -17.23 6.30 -9.06
CA ARG A 176 -15.81 6.62 -9.36
C ARG A 176 -15.03 5.42 -9.93
N ILE A 177 -15.58 4.75 -10.93
CA ILE A 177 -15.07 3.48 -11.45
C ILE A 177 -13.63 3.60 -11.93
N LEU A 178 -13.34 4.60 -12.79
CA LEU A 178 -11.97 4.78 -13.31
C LEU A 178 -10.94 5.06 -12.21
N PRO A 179 -11.14 6.02 -11.29
CA PRO A 179 -10.23 6.17 -10.15
C PRO A 179 -10.07 4.91 -9.30
N ALA A 180 -11.14 4.14 -9.12
CA ALA A 180 -11.07 2.90 -8.35
C ALA A 180 -10.20 1.83 -9.05
N LEU A 181 -10.34 1.65 -10.36
CA LEU A 181 -9.47 0.77 -11.14
C LEU A 181 -8.02 1.26 -11.10
N MET A 182 -7.76 2.55 -11.24
CA MET A 182 -6.40 3.09 -11.11
C MET A 182 -5.79 2.82 -9.71
N CYS A 183 -6.58 2.91 -8.64
CA CYS A 183 -6.13 2.53 -7.30
C CYS A 183 -5.83 1.03 -7.19
N THR A 184 -6.65 0.18 -7.82
CA THR A 184 -6.45 -1.27 -7.86
C THR A 184 -5.17 -1.62 -8.63
N LEU A 185 -4.96 -1.01 -9.79
CA LEU A 185 -3.74 -1.17 -10.58
C LEU A 185 -2.50 -0.71 -9.81
N LEU A 186 -2.55 0.49 -9.22
CA LEU A 186 -1.46 1.02 -8.40
C LEU A 186 -1.12 0.07 -7.26
N PHE A 187 -2.11 -0.46 -6.55
CA PHE A 187 -1.91 -1.43 -5.48
C PHE A 187 -1.24 -2.70 -6.01
N GLY A 188 -1.72 -3.28 -7.11
CA GLY A 188 -1.13 -4.48 -7.72
C GLY A 188 0.32 -4.31 -8.18
N LEU A 189 0.69 -3.11 -8.67
CA LEU A 189 2.05 -2.78 -9.12
C LEU A 189 3.02 -2.42 -7.98
N THR A 190 2.51 -2.14 -6.78
CA THR A 190 3.30 -1.62 -5.66
C THR A 190 3.14 -2.42 -4.37
N SER A 191 2.52 -3.59 -4.42
CA SER A 191 2.35 -4.46 -3.26
C SER A 191 2.89 -5.87 -3.54
N HIS A 192 3.29 -6.56 -2.49
CA HIS A 192 3.86 -7.90 -2.56
C HIS A 192 2.76 -8.96 -2.61
N LEU A 193 2.79 -9.83 -3.65
CA LEU A 193 1.79 -10.88 -3.84
C LEU A 193 1.72 -11.83 -2.64
N VAL A 194 2.89 -12.36 -2.21
CA VAL A 194 2.97 -13.38 -1.16
C VAL A 194 2.70 -12.80 0.23
N TYR A 195 3.02 -11.51 0.46
CA TYR A 195 2.86 -10.89 1.78
C TYR A 195 1.41 -10.47 2.06
N THR A 196 0.74 -9.81 1.12
CA THR A 196 -0.64 -9.32 1.29
C THR A 196 -1.55 -9.61 0.10
N GLY A 197 -0.99 -9.75 -1.10
CA GLY A 197 -1.78 -9.85 -2.32
C GLY A 197 -2.74 -11.03 -2.32
N TYR A 198 -2.29 -12.20 -1.87
CA TYR A 198 -3.14 -13.39 -1.81
C TYR A 198 -4.30 -13.24 -0.82
N VAL A 199 -4.09 -12.54 0.31
CA VAL A 199 -5.16 -12.26 1.29
C VAL A 199 -6.19 -11.32 0.68
N VAL A 200 -5.74 -10.25 0.03
CA VAL A 200 -6.63 -9.27 -0.64
C VAL A 200 -7.43 -9.96 -1.75
N LEU A 201 -6.77 -10.77 -2.59
CA LEU A 201 -7.46 -11.56 -3.63
C LEU A 201 -8.47 -12.53 -3.02
N GLY A 202 -8.11 -13.24 -1.95
CA GLY A 202 -9.01 -14.18 -1.27
C GLY A 202 -10.24 -13.50 -0.69
N LEU A 203 -10.06 -12.36 0.01
CA LEU A 203 -11.18 -11.58 0.56
C LEU A 203 -12.06 -10.99 -0.54
N TRP A 204 -11.46 -10.51 -1.63
CA TRP A 204 -12.21 -9.98 -2.77
C TRP A 204 -13.00 -11.08 -3.47
N LEU A 205 -12.39 -12.26 -3.70
CA LEU A 205 -13.08 -13.42 -4.25
C LEU A 205 -14.26 -13.85 -3.36
N LEU A 206 -14.07 -13.91 -2.05
CA LEU A 206 -15.15 -14.20 -1.10
C LEU A 206 -16.32 -13.21 -1.24
N ALA A 207 -16.01 -11.92 -1.35
CA ALA A 207 -17.04 -10.90 -1.59
C ALA A 207 -17.78 -11.10 -2.93
N LEU A 208 -17.07 -11.52 -3.99
CA LEU A 208 -17.68 -11.85 -5.27
C LEU A 208 -18.59 -13.09 -5.19
N LEU A 209 -18.18 -14.11 -4.43
CA LEU A 209 -19.04 -15.29 -4.17
C LEU A 209 -20.31 -14.90 -3.43
N VAL A 210 -20.23 -14.07 -2.39
CA VAL A 210 -21.39 -13.53 -1.69
C VAL A 210 -22.30 -12.74 -2.65
N ALA A 211 -21.71 -11.90 -3.52
CA ALA A 211 -22.47 -11.16 -4.53
C ALA A 211 -23.18 -12.09 -5.54
N PHE A 212 -22.54 -13.18 -5.91
CA PHE A 212 -23.11 -14.19 -6.81
C PHE A 212 -24.36 -14.86 -6.17
N PHE A 213 -24.24 -15.31 -4.92
CA PHE A 213 -25.39 -15.89 -4.19
C PHE A 213 -26.52 -14.88 -3.97
N GLN A 214 -26.19 -13.60 -3.78
CA GLN A 214 -27.17 -12.50 -3.71
C GLN A 214 -27.74 -12.11 -5.08
N LYS A 215 -27.36 -12.78 -6.17
CA LYS A 215 -27.76 -12.49 -7.56
C LYS A 215 -27.52 -11.02 -7.97
N ARG A 216 -26.46 -10.40 -7.45
CA ARG A 216 -26.10 -9.02 -7.80
C ARG A 216 -25.53 -8.93 -9.21
N LYS A 217 -26.17 -8.10 -10.05
CA LYS A 217 -25.72 -7.85 -11.43
C LYS A 217 -24.75 -6.65 -11.50
N ASN A 218 -23.61 -6.72 -10.79
CA ASN A 218 -22.58 -5.70 -10.85
C ASN A 218 -21.26 -6.28 -11.35
N LYS A 219 -20.85 -5.91 -12.57
CA LYS A 219 -19.63 -6.42 -13.20
C LYS A 219 -18.34 -5.73 -12.73
N TRP A 220 -18.43 -4.54 -12.13
CA TRP A 220 -17.26 -3.72 -11.83
C TRP A 220 -16.34 -4.32 -10.77
N PRO A 221 -16.82 -4.92 -9.67
CA PRO A 221 -15.95 -5.64 -8.75
C PRO A 221 -15.28 -6.86 -9.38
N VAL A 222 -15.93 -7.52 -10.35
CA VAL A 222 -15.31 -8.63 -11.10
C VAL A 222 -14.17 -8.10 -11.97
N LEU A 223 -14.37 -6.95 -12.63
CA LEU A 223 -13.32 -6.34 -13.45
C LEU A 223 -12.12 -5.91 -12.59
N GLY A 224 -12.35 -5.28 -11.43
CA GLY A 224 -11.27 -4.91 -10.51
C GLY A 224 -10.52 -6.12 -9.96
N PHE A 225 -11.21 -7.21 -9.66
CA PHE A 225 -10.57 -8.48 -9.27
C PHE A 225 -9.69 -9.04 -10.39
N ALA A 226 -10.22 -9.09 -11.62
CA ALA A 226 -9.48 -9.58 -12.78
C ALA A 226 -8.25 -8.71 -13.07
N GLU A 227 -8.38 -7.38 -12.99
CA GLU A 227 -7.28 -6.44 -13.12
C GLU A 227 -6.17 -6.71 -12.09
N LEU A 228 -6.54 -6.83 -10.81
CA LEU A 228 -5.58 -7.11 -9.73
C LEU A 228 -4.87 -8.45 -9.94
N LEU A 229 -5.62 -9.49 -10.27
CA LEU A 229 -5.08 -10.83 -10.52
C LEU A 229 -4.10 -10.83 -11.70
N VAL A 230 -4.49 -10.23 -12.84
CA VAL A 230 -3.63 -10.12 -14.04
C VAL A 230 -2.39 -9.30 -13.72
N THR A 231 -2.51 -8.21 -12.98
CA THR A 231 -1.36 -7.38 -12.58
C THR A 231 -0.37 -8.20 -11.75
N TYR A 232 -0.84 -8.95 -10.76
CA TYR A 232 0.04 -9.81 -9.96
C TYR A 232 0.69 -10.93 -10.76
N VAL A 233 -0.02 -11.55 -11.69
CA VAL A 233 0.57 -12.56 -12.59
C VAL A 233 1.67 -11.95 -13.45
N ILE A 234 1.46 -10.76 -14.02
CA ILE A 234 2.46 -10.09 -14.86
C ILE A 234 3.68 -9.69 -14.05
N VAL A 235 3.48 -9.04 -12.89
CA VAL A 235 4.58 -8.55 -12.04
C VAL A 235 5.40 -9.69 -11.45
N ASN A 236 4.77 -10.82 -11.10
CA ASN A 236 5.45 -11.96 -10.48
C ASN A 236 5.70 -13.11 -11.44
N TRP A 237 5.70 -12.85 -12.77
CA TRP A 237 5.80 -13.90 -13.79
C TRP A 237 7.03 -14.77 -13.65
N SER A 238 8.20 -14.16 -13.42
CA SER A 238 9.47 -14.88 -13.23
C SER A 238 9.47 -15.77 -11.99
N LEU A 239 8.94 -15.28 -10.87
CA LEU A 239 8.77 -16.04 -9.63
C LEU A 239 7.84 -17.25 -9.84
N ILE A 240 6.72 -17.04 -10.54
CA ILE A 240 5.76 -18.11 -10.85
C ILE A 240 6.43 -19.19 -11.72
N LEU A 241 7.18 -18.79 -12.75
CA LEU A 241 7.91 -19.74 -13.60
C LEU A 241 8.96 -20.52 -12.80
N GLU A 242 9.72 -19.87 -11.94
CA GLU A 242 10.74 -20.53 -11.13
C GLU A 242 10.13 -21.58 -10.18
N ILE A 243 9.05 -21.24 -9.48
CA ILE A 243 8.32 -22.19 -8.63
C ILE A 243 7.81 -23.38 -9.46
N CYS A 244 7.25 -23.14 -10.65
CA CYS A 244 6.76 -24.21 -11.50
C CYS A 244 7.89 -25.11 -12.02
N LEU A 245 9.06 -24.55 -12.36
CA LEU A 245 10.20 -25.30 -12.88
C LEU A 245 10.89 -26.12 -11.77
N LEU A 246 11.07 -25.57 -10.58
CA LEU A 246 11.62 -26.28 -9.43
C LEU A 246 10.73 -27.46 -9.03
N TYR A 247 9.41 -27.26 -8.99
CA TYR A 247 8.47 -28.33 -8.60
C TYR A 247 8.44 -29.47 -9.62
N THR A 248 8.69 -29.20 -10.91
CA THR A 248 8.74 -30.24 -11.95
C THR A 248 10.08 -30.99 -12.00
N SER A 249 11.20 -30.38 -11.57
CA SER A 249 12.49 -31.06 -11.50
C SER A 249 12.54 -32.05 -10.34
N ASP A 250 12.06 -31.65 -9.15
CA ASP A 250 12.03 -32.54 -7.98
C ASP A 250 11.09 -33.75 -8.19
N ALA A 251 9.98 -33.56 -8.91
CA ALA A 251 9.05 -34.65 -9.24
C ALA A 251 9.56 -35.60 -10.35
N ALA A 252 10.63 -35.24 -11.06
CA ALA A 252 11.24 -36.09 -12.08
C ALA A 252 12.39 -36.95 -11.53
N ASP A 253 12.89 -36.62 -10.33
CA ASP A 253 13.98 -37.33 -9.64
C ASP A 253 13.47 -38.36 -8.61
N GLU A 254 12.16 -38.46 -8.36
CA GLU A 254 11.48 -39.51 -7.60
C GLU A 254 10.91 -40.61 -8.55
#